data_0b06224403c438c5fe839b247be246d4
#
_entry.id   0b06224403c438c5fe839b247be246d4
#
_cell.length_a   1.000
_cell.length_b   1.000
_cell.length_c   1.000
_cell.angle_alpha   90.00
_cell.angle_beta   90.00
_cell.angle_gamma   90.00
#
_symmetry.space_group_name_H-M   'P 1'
#
loop_
_entity.id
_entity.type
_entity.pdbx_description
1 polymer ?
#
loop_
_entity_poly.entity_id
_entity_poly.type
_entity_poly.pdbx_seq_one_letter_code
_entity_poly.pdbx_strand_id
1 'polypeptide(L)'
;MDGVESSARKRARVGVDLTILALVGIVLIAALGAGGAVLYKDYYSPSAFVTRYLDLLSSGRAADALRVPGVAVDRETLDHAGLSPTASEALLRHAALAPLTDVRIESEKAVDDGFAVTVGYLAAGHPGTTTFTVIQDGWEGVAPRWRFDDSPLAVVDLTLRGADQFSVNGFAVD
;
A
#
# COMPACT_ATOMS: atom_id res chain seq x y z
N MET A 1 59.89 -37.79 -17.90
CA MET A 1 58.43 -38.10 -17.83
C MET A 1 57.64 -37.15 -16.91
N ASP A 2 58.22 -36.03 -16.47
CA ASP A 2 57.60 -35.14 -15.44
C ASP A 2 56.68 -34.02 -15.94
N GLY A 3 56.57 -33.83 -17.27
CA GLY A 3 55.79 -32.72 -17.84
C GLY A 3 54.26 -32.96 -17.95
N VAL A 4 53.82 -34.20 -17.99
CA VAL A 4 52.41 -34.55 -18.22
C VAL A 4 51.58 -34.48 -16.92
N GLU A 5 52.17 -34.86 -15.78
CA GLU A 5 51.49 -34.78 -14.48
C GLU A 5 51.27 -33.36 -14.00
N SER A 6 52.17 -32.44 -14.30
CA SER A 6 52.04 -31.02 -13.94
C SER A 6 50.87 -30.33 -14.67
N SER A 7 50.68 -30.67 -15.94
CA SER A 7 49.58 -30.14 -16.76
C SER A 7 48.21 -30.64 -16.32
N ALA A 8 48.10 -31.90 -15.89
CA ALA A 8 46.84 -32.50 -15.41
C ALA A 8 46.39 -31.87 -14.07
N ARG A 9 47.30 -31.66 -13.13
CA ARG A 9 47.03 -31.00 -11.85
C ARG A 9 46.63 -29.51 -12.01
N LYS A 10 47.25 -28.81 -12.98
CA LYS A 10 46.91 -27.43 -13.28
C LYS A 10 45.51 -27.30 -13.86
N ARG A 11 45.11 -28.19 -14.77
CA ARG A 11 43.74 -28.25 -15.35
C ARG A 11 42.70 -28.61 -14.32
N ALA A 12 42.99 -29.55 -13.40
CA ALA A 12 42.09 -29.91 -12.31
C ALA A 12 41.84 -28.76 -11.35
N ARG A 13 42.86 -27.97 -11.00
CA ARG A 13 42.72 -26.77 -10.14
C ARG A 13 41.88 -25.69 -10.83
N VAL A 14 42.15 -25.40 -12.10
CA VAL A 14 41.35 -24.42 -12.87
C VAL A 14 39.87 -24.85 -12.97
N GLY A 15 39.60 -26.16 -13.14
CA GLY A 15 38.24 -26.69 -13.13
C GLY A 15 37.52 -26.47 -11.78
N VAL A 16 38.22 -26.75 -10.67
CA VAL A 16 37.70 -26.54 -9.32
C VAL A 16 37.45 -25.06 -9.07
N ASP A 17 38.38 -24.18 -9.43
CA ASP A 17 38.27 -22.73 -9.25
C ASP A 17 37.05 -22.15 -10.05
N LEU A 18 36.86 -22.62 -11.30
CA LEU A 18 35.70 -22.26 -12.12
C LEU A 18 34.39 -22.74 -11.51
N THR A 19 34.35 -23.95 -10.96
CA THR A 19 33.17 -24.49 -10.29
C THR A 19 32.81 -23.69 -9.05
N ILE A 20 33.82 -23.34 -8.23
CA ILE A 20 33.63 -22.49 -7.04
C ILE A 20 33.10 -21.11 -7.46
N LEU A 21 33.70 -20.50 -8.48
CA LEU A 21 33.25 -19.20 -9.00
C LEU A 21 31.82 -19.25 -9.51
N ALA A 22 31.45 -20.30 -10.23
CA ALA A 22 30.09 -20.51 -10.71
C ALA A 22 29.08 -20.68 -9.54
N LEU A 23 29.43 -21.47 -8.52
CA LEU A 23 28.62 -21.64 -7.32
C LEU A 23 28.43 -20.31 -6.55
N VAL A 24 29.49 -19.55 -6.36
CA VAL A 24 29.44 -18.23 -5.74
C VAL A 24 28.55 -17.29 -6.55
N GLY A 25 28.66 -17.30 -7.88
CA GLY A 25 27.82 -16.52 -8.77
C GLY A 25 26.34 -16.88 -8.63
N ILE A 26 26.00 -18.17 -8.59
CA ILE A 26 24.63 -18.65 -8.39
C ILE A 26 24.08 -18.21 -7.02
N VAL A 27 24.86 -18.35 -5.96
CA VAL A 27 24.45 -17.92 -4.61
C VAL A 27 24.21 -16.41 -4.54
N LEU A 28 25.06 -15.61 -5.18
CA LEU A 28 24.89 -14.15 -5.25
C LEU A 28 23.63 -13.77 -6.03
N ILE A 29 23.38 -14.40 -7.17
CA ILE A 29 22.17 -14.15 -7.96
C ILE A 29 20.92 -14.55 -7.16
N ALA A 30 20.94 -15.68 -6.46
CA ALA A 30 19.85 -16.12 -5.62
C ALA A 30 19.61 -15.16 -4.44
N ALA A 31 20.66 -14.68 -3.79
CA ALA A 31 20.57 -13.71 -2.70
C ALA A 31 20.03 -12.35 -3.16
N LEU A 32 20.51 -11.86 -4.32
CA LEU A 32 20.01 -10.62 -4.92
C LEU A 32 18.55 -10.76 -5.38
N GLY A 33 18.18 -11.90 -5.95
CA GLY A 33 16.80 -12.18 -6.36
C GLY A 33 15.84 -12.25 -5.17
N ALA A 34 16.21 -12.95 -4.10
CA ALA A 34 15.41 -13.04 -2.89
C ALA A 34 15.28 -11.67 -2.18
N GLY A 35 16.40 -10.93 -2.03
CA GLY A 35 16.38 -9.60 -1.45
C GLY A 35 15.58 -8.62 -2.28
N GLY A 36 15.70 -8.66 -3.61
CA GLY A 36 14.91 -7.84 -4.53
C GLY A 36 13.41 -8.13 -4.45
N ALA A 37 13.01 -9.39 -4.32
CA ALA A 37 11.60 -9.78 -4.20
C ALA A 37 10.96 -9.27 -2.89
N VAL A 38 11.70 -9.32 -1.77
CA VAL A 38 11.24 -8.78 -0.49
C VAL A 38 11.06 -7.27 -0.58
N LEU A 39 12.08 -6.55 -1.05
CA LEU A 39 12.01 -5.10 -1.23
C LEU A 39 10.87 -4.71 -2.19
N TYR A 40 10.69 -5.45 -3.29
CA TYR A 40 9.61 -5.19 -4.23
C TYR A 40 8.24 -5.34 -3.57
N LYS A 41 8.04 -6.39 -2.77
CA LYS A 41 6.81 -6.62 -2.02
C LYS A 41 6.55 -5.50 -1.01
N ASP A 42 7.58 -5.05 -0.29
CA ASP A 42 7.44 -4.05 0.76
C ASP A 42 7.13 -2.64 0.23
N TYR A 43 7.59 -2.33 -1.01
CA TYR A 43 7.41 -0.99 -1.58
C TYR A 43 6.33 -0.89 -2.65
N TYR A 44 6.07 -1.98 -3.39
CA TYR A 44 5.23 -1.96 -4.60
C TYR A 44 4.02 -2.88 -4.51
N SER A 45 3.76 -3.52 -3.37
CA SER A 45 2.57 -4.35 -3.20
C SER A 45 1.29 -3.52 -3.02
N PRO A 46 0.10 -4.11 -3.23
CA PRO A 46 -1.18 -3.51 -2.85
C PRO A 46 -1.23 -3.09 -1.38
N SER A 47 -0.68 -3.92 -0.49
CA SER A 47 -0.58 -3.62 0.95
C SER A 47 0.28 -2.38 1.22
N ALA A 48 1.41 -2.22 0.53
CA ALA A 48 2.27 -1.04 0.64
C ALA A 48 1.54 0.24 0.18
N PHE A 49 0.73 0.14 -0.88
CA PHE A 49 -0.11 1.23 -1.35
C PHE A 49 -1.14 1.67 -0.30
N VAL A 50 -1.88 0.71 0.29
CA VAL A 50 -2.87 0.98 1.34
C VAL A 50 -2.20 1.55 2.60
N THR A 51 -1.07 0.98 3.02
CA THR A 51 -0.32 1.49 4.18
C THR A 51 0.08 2.94 3.99
N ARG A 52 0.61 3.31 2.82
CA ARG A 52 0.98 4.70 2.50
C ARG A 52 -0.21 5.66 2.60
N TYR A 53 -1.39 5.26 2.13
CA TYR A 53 -2.61 6.04 2.28
C TYR A 53 -2.99 6.25 3.75
N LEU A 54 -2.95 5.19 4.56
CA LEU A 54 -3.26 5.27 5.99
C LEU A 54 -2.21 6.08 6.77
N ASP A 55 -0.94 6.03 6.38
CA ASP A 55 0.11 6.86 6.95
C ASP A 55 -0.11 8.36 6.67
N LEU A 56 -0.64 8.71 5.51
CA LEU A 56 -1.04 10.09 5.21
C LEU A 56 -2.17 10.55 6.13
N LEU A 57 -3.18 9.72 6.37
CA LEU A 57 -4.27 10.03 7.28
C LEU A 57 -3.80 10.13 8.73
N SER A 58 -3.02 9.17 9.22
CA SER A 58 -2.49 9.16 10.59
C SER A 58 -1.58 10.35 10.88
N SER A 59 -0.86 10.83 9.85
CA SER A 59 -0.01 12.03 9.92
C SER A 59 -0.79 13.34 9.76
N GLY A 60 -2.14 13.30 9.62
CA GLY A 60 -2.96 14.48 9.37
C GLY A 60 -2.77 15.13 8.00
N ARG A 61 -2.18 14.41 7.04
CA ARG A 61 -1.93 14.87 5.66
C ARG A 61 -3.10 14.56 4.74
N ALA A 62 -4.30 14.96 5.14
CA ALA A 62 -5.54 14.64 4.42
C ALA A 62 -5.53 15.14 2.96
N ALA A 63 -4.98 16.33 2.70
CA ALA A 63 -4.87 16.87 1.34
C ALA A 63 -4.00 16.00 0.41
N ASP A 64 -2.98 15.34 0.95
CA ASP A 64 -2.15 14.41 0.19
C ASP A 64 -2.85 13.05 0.05
N ALA A 65 -3.58 12.61 1.10
CA ALA A 65 -4.39 11.40 1.04
C ALA A 65 -5.48 11.48 -0.04
N LEU A 66 -6.13 12.63 -0.22
CA LEU A 66 -7.12 12.87 -1.28
C LEU A 66 -6.55 12.78 -2.70
N ARG A 67 -5.23 12.96 -2.86
CA ARG A 67 -4.55 12.84 -4.17
C ARG A 67 -4.16 11.41 -4.50
N VAL A 68 -4.28 10.49 -3.55
CA VAL A 68 -4.01 9.07 -3.81
C VAL A 68 -5.03 8.56 -4.82
N PRO A 69 -4.60 7.83 -5.87
CA PRO A 69 -5.49 7.37 -6.92
C PRO A 69 -6.68 6.55 -6.38
N GLY A 70 -7.88 6.89 -6.80
CA GLY A 70 -9.12 6.24 -6.40
C GLY A 70 -9.68 6.68 -5.04
N VAL A 71 -9.07 7.67 -4.37
CA VAL A 71 -9.60 8.19 -3.07
C VAL A 71 -10.68 9.24 -3.27
N ALA A 72 -10.49 10.17 -4.21
CA ALA A 72 -11.47 11.23 -4.44
C ALA A 72 -12.81 10.64 -4.87
N VAL A 73 -13.88 11.05 -4.21
CA VAL A 73 -15.25 10.69 -4.59
C VAL A 73 -15.66 11.58 -5.76
N ASP A 74 -16.00 10.98 -6.89
CA ASP A 74 -16.47 11.72 -8.05
C ASP A 74 -17.96 12.10 -7.92
N ARG A 75 -18.41 13.03 -8.77
CA ARG A 75 -19.80 13.50 -8.75
C ARG A 75 -20.79 12.41 -9.14
N GLU A 76 -20.38 11.51 -10.02
CA GLU A 76 -21.22 10.42 -10.50
C GLU A 76 -21.53 9.44 -9.36
N THR A 77 -20.55 9.11 -8.53
CA THR A 77 -20.72 8.30 -7.33
C THR A 77 -21.66 8.96 -6.31
N LEU A 78 -21.54 10.28 -6.11
CA LEU A 78 -22.46 11.03 -5.22
C LEU A 78 -23.89 11.04 -5.77
N ASP A 79 -24.06 11.27 -7.06
CA ASP A 79 -25.39 11.29 -7.72
C ASP A 79 -26.05 9.90 -7.65
N HIS A 80 -25.31 8.83 -7.89
CA HIS A 80 -25.81 7.46 -7.76
C HIS A 80 -26.24 7.10 -6.33
N ALA A 81 -25.55 7.65 -5.33
CA ALA A 81 -25.90 7.51 -3.93
C ALA A 81 -27.05 8.44 -3.48
N GLY A 82 -27.57 9.30 -4.36
CA GLY A 82 -28.60 10.30 -4.03
C GLY A 82 -28.10 11.40 -3.08
N LEU A 83 -26.78 11.63 -3.05
CA LEU A 83 -26.12 12.60 -2.19
C LEU A 83 -25.90 13.93 -2.92
N SER A 84 -25.71 15.01 -2.14
CA SER A 84 -25.40 16.31 -2.70
C SER A 84 -24.10 16.27 -3.51
N PRO A 85 -24.05 16.87 -4.72
CA PRO A 85 -22.83 16.95 -5.52
C PRO A 85 -21.71 17.81 -4.86
N THR A 86 -22.03 18.47 -3.75
CA THR A 86 -21.12 19.31 -2.97
C THR A 86 -20.87 18.69 -1.60
N ALA A 87 -20.27 17.49 -1.56
CA ALA A 87 -19.82 16.92 -0.30
C ALA A 87 -18.72 17.78 0.32
N SER A 88 -18.84 18.10 1.61
CA SER A 88 -17.84 18.90 2.33
C SER A 88 -16.67 18.02 2.78
N GLU A 89 -15.45 18.48 2.51
CA GLU A 89 -14.22 17.87 3.01
C GLU A 89 -13.87 18.30 4.46
N ALA A 90 -14.79 18.98 5.15
CA ALA A 90 -14.54 19.53 6.49
C ALA A 90 -14.10 18.47 7.50
N LEU A 91 -14.63 17.23 7.39
CA LEU A 91 -14.28 16.11 8.27
C LEU A 91 -12.90 15.50 7.97
N LEU A 92 -12.27 15.82 6.85
CA LEU A 92 -10.92 15.40 6.50
C LEU A 92 -9.86 16.33 7.08
N ARG A 93 -10.25 17.43 7.74
CA ARG A 93 -9.29 18.31 8.41
C ARG A 93 -8.64 17.57 9.58
N HIS A 94 -7.35 17.80 9.77
CA HIS A 94 -6.56 17.16 10.84
C HIS A 94 -7.26 17.25 12.23
N ALA A 95 -7.88 18.36 12.53
CA ALA A 95 -8.59 18.58 13.80
C ALA A 95 -9.86 17.70 13.96
N ALA A 96 -10.49 17.29 12.87
CA ALA A 96 -11.67 16.43 12.88
C ALA A 96 -11.32 14.94 12.79
N LEU A 97 -10.13 14.58 12.29
CA LEU A 97 -9.69 13.19 12.20
C LEU A 97 -9.35 12.64 13.59
N ALA A 98 -9.92 11.49 13.91
CA ALA A 98 -9.50 10.76 15.10
C ALA A 98 -8.07 10.22 14.91
N PRO A 99 -7.25 10.16 15.98
CA PRO A 99 -5.95 9.52 15.92
C PRO A 99 -6.06 8.08 15.42
N LEU A 100 -5.32 7.76 14.35
CA LEU A 100 -5.21 6.43 13.78
C LEU A 100 -3.86 5.83 14.19
N THR A 101 -3.88 4.73 14.93
CA THR A 101 -2.68 4.05 15.45
C THR A 101 -2.76 2.54 15.24
N ASP A 102 -1.65 1.85 15.48
CA ASP A 102 -1.55 0.37 15.39
C ASP A 102 -2.06 -0.19 14.05
N VAL A 103 -1.78 0.53 12.96
CA VAL A 103 -2.12 0.10 11.61
C VAL A 103 -1.30 -1.14 11.25
N ARG A 104 -2.00 -2.23 10.92
CA ARG A 104 -1.37 -3.50 10.53
C ARG A 104 -2.14 -4.17 9.41
N ILE A 105 -1.42 -4.72 8.47
CA ILE A 105 -2.02 -5.55 7.42
C ILE A 105 -2.36 -6.92 8.02
N GLU A 106 -3.62 -7.29 7.98
CA GLU A 106 -4.11 -8.60 8.42
C GLU A 106 -4.12 -9.63 7.30
N SER A 107 -4.51 -9.21 6.09
CA SER A 107 -4.46 -10.07 4.92
C SER A 107 -4.37 -9.28 3.61
N GLU A 108 -3.78 -9.91 2.60
CA GLU A 108 -3.81 -9.49 1.20
C GLU A 108 -4.23 -10.70 0.36
N LYS A 109 -5.34 -10.61 -0.36
CA LYS A 109 -5.90 -11.70 -1.16
C LYS A 109 -6.19 -11.20 -2.55
N ALA A 110 -5.81 -11.98 -3.57
CA ALA A 110 -6.24 -11.72 -4.93
C ALA A 110 -7.76 -11.92 -5.05
N VAL A 111 -8.42 -11.01 -5.74
CA VAL A 111 -9.84 -11.04 -6.11
C VAL A 111 -9.93 -10.87 -7.64
N ASP A 112 -11.14 -11.00 -8.21
CA ASP A 112 -11.33 -11.07 -9.66
C ASP A 112 -10.61 -9.95 -10.44
N ASP A 113 -10.70 -8.71 -9.99
CA ASP A 113 -10.13 -7.54 -10.68
C ASP A 113 -8.98 -6.86 -9.92
N GLY A 114 -8.44 -7.48 -8.85
CA GLY A 114 -7.38 -6.86 -8.07
C GLY A 114 -7.02 -7.58 -6.79
N PHE A 115 -6.92 -6.82 -5.69
CA PHE A 115 -6.52 -7.33 -4.38
C PHE A 115 -7.41 -6.75 -3.29
N ALA A 116 -7.92 -7.61 -2.42
CA ALA A 116 -8.56 -7.22 -1.16
C ALA A 116 -7.50 -7.16 -0.06
N VAL A 117 -7.26 -5.98 0.47
CA VAL A 117 -6.30 -5.72 1.55
C VAL A 117 -7.07 -5.42 2.82
N THR A 118 -6.99 -6.32 3.80
CA THR A 118 -7.63 -6.15 5.11
C THR A 118 -6.63 -5.57 6.10
N VAL A 119 -7.03 -4.50 6.77
CA VAL A 119 -6.22 -3.73 7.71
C VAL A 119 -6.91 -3.64 9.05
N GLY A 120 -6.20 -3.99 10.11
CA GLY A 120 -6.61 -3.71 11.48
C GLY A 120 -5.94 -2.42 11.98
N TYR A 121 -6.64 -1.65 12.81
CA TYR A 121 -6.16 -0.38 13.36
C TYR A 121 -6.86 -0.02 14.67
N LEU A 122 -6.35 0.99 15.37
CA LEU A 122 -7.06 1.68 16.44
C LEU A 122 -7.45 3.09 15.95
N ALA A 123 -8.74 3.40 15.99
CA ALA A 123 -9.27 4.74 15.74
C ALA A 123 -9.77 5.34 17.05
N ALA A 124 -9.18 6.43 17.52
CA ALA A 124 -9.46 7.01 18.84
C ALA A 124 -9.39 5.98 19.98
N GLY A 125 -8.48 5.00 19.90
CA GLY A 125 -8.33 3.92 20.88
C GLY A 125 -9.33 2.74 20.73
N HIS A 126 -10.24 2.79 19.77
CA HIS A 126 -11.16 1.71 19.47
C HIS A 126 -10.66 0.84 18.32
N PRO A 127 -10.68 -0.50 18.47
CA PRO A 127 -10.25 -1.40 17.40
C PRO A 127 -11.24 -1.36 16.24
N GLY A 128 -10.68 -1.34 15.04
CA GLY A 128 -11.43 -1.42 13.78
C GLY A 128 -10.70 -2.30 12.77
N THR A 129 -11.46 -2.81 11.83
CA THR A 129 -10.94 -3.56 10.68
C THR A 129 -11.67 -3.07 9.42
N THR A 130 -10.91 -2.83 8.37
CA THR A 130 -11.45 -2.40 7.06
C THR A 130 -10.76 -3.17 5.94
N THR A 131 -11.53 -3.54 4.92
CA THR A 131 -10.99 -4.15 3.70
C THR A 131 -11.08 -3.15 2.57
N PHE A 132 -9.94 -2.91 1.92
CA PHE A 132 -9.82 -2.05 0.75
C PHE A 132 -9.65 -2.90 -0.50
N THR A 133 -10.39 -2.60 -1.56
CA THR A 133 -10.17 -3.18 -2.88
C THR A 133 -9.22 -2.28 -3.67
N VAL A 134 -8.12 -2.86 -4.13
CA VAL A 134 -7.05 -2.16 -4.87
C VAL A 134 -6.86 -2.84 -6.20
N ILE A 135 -6.90 -2.09 -7.28
CA ILE A 135 -6.69 -2.59 -8.64
C ILE A 135 -5.44 -1.97 -9.26
N GLN A 136 -4.86 -2.70 -10.21
CA GLN A 136 -3.70 -2.22 -10.93
C GLN A 136 -4.12 -1.25 -12.04
N ASP A 137 -3.56 -0.03 -12.01
CA ASP A 137 -3.78 1.04 -12.99
C ASP A 137 -2.49 1.31 -13.78
N GLY A 138 -2.00 0.28 -14.46
CA GLY A 138 -0.82 0.37 -15.33
C GLY A 138 0.51 0.21 -14.61
N TRP A 139 1.58 0.72 -15.23
CA TRP A 139 2.96 0.59 -14.79
C TRP A 139 3.69 1.92 -14.88
N GLU A 140 4.60 2.14 -13.95
CA GLU A 140 5.59 3.22 -14.00
C GLU A 140 7.00 2.60 -13.98
N GLY A 141 7.60 2.48 -15.17
CA GLY A 141 8.82 1.70 -15.34
C GLY A 141 8.60 0.22 -14.99
N VAL A 142 9.23 -0.26 -13.91
CA VAL A 142 9.09 -1.63 -13.41
C VAL A 142 8.13 -1.74 -12.22
N ALA A 143 7.58 -0.61 -11.78
CA ALA A 143 6.67 -0.54 -10.65
C ALA A 143 5.20 -0.58 -11.10
N PRO A 144 4.34 -1.42 -10.52
CA PRO A 144 2.91 -1.35 -10.76
C PRO A 144 2.35 -0.06 -10.14
N ARG A 145 1.43 0.57 -10.83
CA ARG A 145 0.61 1.64 -10.28
C ARG A 145 -0.67 1.04 -9.73
N TRP A 146 -1.07 1.50 -8.56
CA TRP A 146 -2.27 1.05 -7.86
C TRP A 146 -3.26 2.19 -7.73
N ARG A 147 -4.54 1.86 -7.69
CA ARG A 147 -5.62 2.75 -7.28
C ARG A 147 -6.62 1.99 -6.42
N PHE A 148 -7.35 2.69 -5.58
CA PHE A 148 -8.54 2.12 -4.98
C PHE A 148 -9.60 1.90 -6.06
N ASP A 149 -10.28 0.77 -5.99
CA ASP A 149 -11.41 0.47 -6.88
C ASP A 149 -12.62 1.29 -6.47
N ASP A 150 -12.97 1.20 -5.19
CA ASP A 150 -13.95 2.07 -4.55
C ASP A 150 -13.24 3.09 -3.66
N SER A 151 -13.78 4.31 -3.59
CA SER A 151 -13.25 5.34 -2.68
C SER A 151 -13.28 4.83 -1.23
N PRO A 152 -12.14 4.91 -0.51
CA PRO A 152 -12.09 4.55 0.90
C PRO A 152 -12.76 5.59 1.81
N LEU A 153 -13.27 6.70 1.25
CA LEU A 153 -13.94 7.75 2.00
C LEU A 153 -15.41 7.40 2.19
N ALA A 154 -15.86 7.42 3.45
CA ALA A 154 -17.28 7.36 3.75
C ALA A 154 -17.91 8.74 3.53
N VAL A 155 -18.98 8.81 2.76
CA VAL A 155 -19.84 9.99 2.66
C VAL A 155 -21.01 9.83 3.61
N VAL A 156 -21.21 10.82 4.48
CA VAL A 156 -22.30 10.82 5.47
C VAL A 156 -23.22 11.97 5.13
N ASP A 157 -24.51 11.66 4.94
CA ASP A 157 -25.57 12.65 4.88
C ASP A 157 -26.15 12.84 6.28
N LEU A 158 -26.02 14.05 6.83
CA LEU A 158 -26.43 14.37 8.18
C LEU A 158 -27.54 15.42 8.18
N THR A 159 -28.70 15.03 8.62
CA THR A 159 -29.83 15.97 8.83
C THR A 159 -29.92 16.37 10.30
N LEU A 160 -29.64 17.63 10.60
CA LEU A 160 -29.82 18.20 11.95
C LEU A 160 -31.25 18.72 12.14
N ARG A 161 -31.83 18.43 13.30
CA ARG A 161 -33.14 18.95 13.69
C ARG A 161 -33.02 19.71 15.00
N GLY A 162 -33.26 21.01 14.94
CA GLY A 162 -33.21 21.89 16.13
C GLY A 162 -31.80 22.34 16.51
N ALA A 163 -30.81 22.12 15.64
CA ALA A 163 -29.46 22.64 15.73
C ALA A 163 -28.98 22.99 14.32
N ASP A 164 -28.19 24.02 14.21
CA ASP A 164 -27.55 24.52 12.98
C ASP A 164 -26.05 24.19 12.92
N GLN A 165 -25.51 23.64 14.00
CA GLN A 165 -24.09 23.27 14.10
C GLN A 165 -23.94 21.92 14.80
N PHE A 166 -22.89 21.21 14.46
CA PHE A 166 -22.47 19.99 15.15
C PHE A 166 -20.96 19.95 15.29
N SER A 167 -20.45 19.05 16.12
CA SER A 167 -19.02 18.85 16.26
C SER A 167 -18.64 17.40 16.08
N VAL A 168 -17.48 17.17 15.46
CA VAL A 168 -16.86 15.85 15.31
C VAL A 168 -15.49 15.90 15.93
N ASN A 169 -15.22 15.06 16.93
CA ASN A 169 -13.97 15.03 17.70
C ASN A 169 -13.58 16.41 18.27
N GLY A 170 -14.58 17.24 18.63
CA GLY A 170 -14.37 18.59 19.13
C GLY A 170 -14.17 19.66 18.03
N PHE A 171 -14.16 19.28 16.76
CA PHE A 171 -14.12 20.19 15.63
C PHE A 171 -15.55 20.59 15.23
N ALA A 172 -15.85 21.89 15.26
CA ALA A 172 -17.17 22.41 14.84
C ALA A 172 -17.29 22.37 13.32
N VAL A 173 -18.44 21.90 12.85
CA VAL A 173 -18.80 21.85 11.42
C VAL A 173 -20.08 22.67 11.27
N ASP A 174 -20.04 23.64 10.37
CA ASP A 174 -21.14 24.55 10.01
C ASP A 174 -21.89 24.02 8.80
#